data_e43ee4a1930d833ae4dc6bc9456e3ea1
#
_entry.id   e43ee4a1930d833ae4dc6bc9456e3ea1
#
_cell.length_a   1.000
_cell.length_b   1.000
_cell.length_c   1.000
_cell.angle_alpha   90.00
_cell.angle_beta   90.00
_cell.angle_gamma   90.00
#
_symmetry.space_group_name_H-M   'P 1'
#
loop_
_entity.id
_entity.type
_entity.pdbx_description
1 polymer ?
#
loop_
_entity_poly.entity_id
_entity_poly.type
_entity_poly.pdbx_seq_one_letter_code
_entity_poly.pdbx_strand_id
1 'polypeptide(L)'
;MDREGKAIMTISQNALTVLQKRYLIKNEKGETTETVEGLFRRVAAAIAAPDKLHDGKADVKKTEETFFHMMQELEFLPNSPTLMNAGRPLGQLSACFVLPVADSMEDIFEAIKQAALIHKSGGGTGFSFSRLRPQGSTVNSTGGVASGP
;
A
#
# COMPACT_ATOMS: atom_id res chain seq x y z
N MET A 1 -24.32 2.91 -22.35
CA MET A 1 -24.97 3.98 -21.59
C MET A 1 -26.25 3.41 -21.01
N ASP A 2 -26.49 3.64 -19.72
CA ASP A 2 -27.78 3.35 -19.12
C ASP A 2 -28.85 4.38 -19.59
N ARG A 3 -30.09 4.23 -19.10
CA ARG A 3 -31.20 5.13 -19.47
C ARG A 3 -30.99 6.60 -19.04
N GLU A 4 -29.93 6.91 -18.29
CA GLU A 4 -29.58 8.23 -17.77
C GLU A 4 -28.29 8.78 -18.40
N GLY A 5 -27.73 8.14 -19.45
CA GLY A 5 -26.52 8.59 -20.13
C GLY A 5 -25.22 8.34 -19.36
N LYS A 6 -25.27 7.57 -18.27
CA LYS A 6 -24.10 7.19 -17.47
C LYS A 6 -23.28 6.12 -18.20
N ALA A 7 -21.96 6.30 -18.25
CA ALA A 7 -21.04 5.28 -18.75
C ALA A 7 -21.17 4.02 -17.88
N ILE A 8 -21.60 2.91 -18.49
CA ILE A 8 -21.61 1.61 -17.81
C ILE A 8 -20.17 1.13 -17.79
N MET A 9 -19.60 0.98 -16.61
CA MET A 9 -18.28 0.36 -16.44
C MET A 9 -18.31 -1.07 -16.97
N THR A 10 -17.66 -1.31 -18.10
CA THR A 10 -17.57 -2.65 -18.70
C THR A 10 -16.35 -3.35 -18.16
N ILE A 11 -16.51 -4.10 -17.07
CA ILE A 11 -15.46 -4.96 -16.51
C ILE A 11 -15.55 -6.34 -17.16
N SER A 12 -14.44 -6.84 -17.69
CA SER A 12 -14.39 -8.20 -18.24
C SER A 12 -14.64 -9.26 -17.16
N GLN A 13 -15.13 -10.43 -17.54
CA GLN A 13 -15.37 -11.54 -16.61
C GLN A 13 -14.08 -11.97 -15.90
N ASN A 14 -12.93 -11.92 -16.58
CA ASN A 14 -11.63 -12.22 -15.96
C ASN A 14 -11.26 -11.19 -14.88
N ALA A 15 -11.43 -9.91 -15.18
CA ALA A 15 -11.17 -8.83 -14.20
C ALA A 15 -12.11 -8.97 -12.98
N LEU A 16 -13.40 -9.23 -13.21
CA LEU A 16 -14.36 -9.45 -12.12
C LEU A 16 -13.94 -10.64 -11.23
N THR A 17 -13.49 -11.73 -11.83
CA THR A 17 -13.00 -12.91 -11.09
C THR A 17 -11.78 -12.56 -10.23
N VAL A 18 -10.84 -11.78 -10.74
CA VAL A 18 -9.67 -11.32 -9.98
C VAL A 18 -10.08 -10.40 -8.84
N LEU A 19 -10.98 -9.43 -9.10
CA LEU A 19 -11.48 -8.52 -8.09
C LEU A 19 -12.16 -9.27 -6.94
N GLN A 20 -13.04 -10.20 -7.24
CA GLN A 20 -13.73 -11.04 -6.25
C GLN A 20 -12.76 -11.89 -5.41
N LYS A 21 -11.74 -12.45 -6.04
CA LYS A 21 -10.77 -13.31 -5.34
C LYS A 21 -9.84 -12.52 -4.41
N ARG A 22 -9.39 -11.32 -4.82
CA ARG A 22 -8.26 -10.64 -4.19
C ARG A 22 -8.56 -9.27 -3.57
N TYR A 23 -9.55 -8.53 -4.07
CA TYR A 23 -9.72 -7.12 -3.73
C TYR A 23 -10.98 -6.79 -2.97
N LEU A 24 -12.11 -7.40 -3.36
CA LEU A 24 -13.39 -7.12 -2.72
C LEU A 24 -13.43 -7.63 -1.28
N ILE A 25 -14.12 -6.89 -0.41
CA ILE A 25 -14.31 -7.27 0.98
C ILE A 25 -15.13 -8.55 1.06
N LYS A 26 -14.72 -9.44 1.97
CA LYS A 26 -15.39 -10.71 2.26
C LYS A 26 -15.79 -10.76 3.73
N ASN A 27 -16.87 -11.47 4.00
CA ASN A 27 -17.27 -11.80 5.37
C ASN A 27 -16.45 -12.95 5.94
N GLU A 28 -16.71 -13.31 7.20
CA GLU A 28 -16.05 -14.43 7.89
C GLU A 28 -16.22 -15.79 7.21
N LYS A 29 -17.26 -15.94 6.39
CA LYS A 29 -17.53 -17.15 5.60
C LYS A 29 -16.82 -17.17 4.25
N GLY A 30 -16.05 -16.11 3.92
CA GLY A 30 -15.34 -15.96 2.64
C GLY A 30 -16.21 -15.49 1.49
N GLU A 31 -17.46 -15.11 1.73
CA GLU A 31 -18.38 -14.61 0.72
C GLU A 31 -18.11 -13.12 0.45
N THR A 32 -18.10 -12.72 -0.81
CA THR A 32 -17.89 -11.32 -1.22
C THR A 32 -19.12 -10.48 -0.81
N THR A 33 -18.86 -9.42 -0.03
CA THR A 33 -19.90 -8.49 0.46
C THR A 33 -19.78 -7.09 -0.16
N GLU A 34 -18.76 -6.85 -0.94
CA GLU A 34 -18.50 -5.58 -1.62
C GLU A 34 -18.71 -5.71 -3.13
N THR A 35 -19.25 -4.66 -3.75
CA THR A 35 -19.33 -4.54 -5.21
C THR A 35 -18.06 -3.84 -5.75
N VAL A 36 -17.84 -3.89 -7.08
CA VAL A 36 -16.73 -3.16 -7.70
C VAL A 36 -16.89 -1.64 -7.54
N GLU A 37 -18.11 -1.14 -7.66
CA GLU A 37 -18.40 0.27 -7.36
C GLU A 37 -18.11 0.59 -5.90
N GLY A 38 -18.50 -0.26 -4.96
CA GLY A 38 -18.20 -0.11 -3.54
C GLY A 38 -16.69 -0.05 -3.25
N LEU A 39 -15.90 -0.91 -3.91
CA LEU A 39 -14.44 -0.86 -3.85
C LEU A 39 -13.91 0.52 -4.27
N PHE A 40 -14.34 1.03 -5.42
CA PHE A 40 -13.83 2.31 -5.92
C PHE A 40 -14.28 3.49 -5.04
N ARG A 41 -15.51 3.47 -4.54
CA ARG A 41 -15.99 4.49 -3.59
C ARG A 41 -15.22 4.45 -2.28
N ARG A 42 -14.97 3.27 -1.72
CA ARG A 42 -14.18 3.11 -0.49
C ARG A 42 -12.76 3.66 -0.65
N VAL A 43 -12.11 3.33 -1.77
CA VAL A 43 -10.76 3.81 -2.07
C VAL A 43 -10.76 5.32 -2.26
N ALA A 44 -11.67 5.86 -3.07
CA ALA A 44 -11.78 7.30 -3.32
C ALA A 44 -11.99 8.08 -2.03
N ALA A 45 -12.92 7.65 -1.18
CA ALA A 45 -13.20 8.27 0.10
C ALA A 45 -11.98 8.26 1.04
N ALA A 46 -11.28 7.11 1.15
CA ALA A 46 -10.13 6.95 2.02
C ALA A 46 -8.94 7.82 1.58
N ILE A 47 -8.74 7.98 0.27
CA ILE A 47 -7.62 8.77 -0.27
C ILE A 47 -7.93 10.27 -0.29
N ALA A 48 -9.19 10.67 -0.44
CA ALA A 48 -9.59 12.08 -0.39
C ALA A 48 -9.63 12.65 1.03
N ALA A 49 -9.95 11.83 2.04
CA ALA A 49 -10.15 12.29 3.41
C ALA A 49 -8.97 13.08 4.02
N PRO A 50 -7.69 12.71 3.79
CA PRO A 50 -6.54 13.45 4.31
C PRO A 50 -6.42 14.90 3.83
N ASP A 51 -7.00 15.28 2.70
CA ASP A 51 -6.95 16.66 2.19
C ASP A 51 -7.44 17.65 3.24
N LYS A 52 -8.42 17.26 4.05
CA LYS A 52 -8.97 18.08 5.14
C LYS A 52 -7.95 18.39 6.25
N LEU A 53 -6.92 17.55 6.41
CA LEU A 53 -5.87 17.74 7.41
C LEU A 53 -4.86 18.82 6.94
N HIS A 54 -4.70 18.96 5.63
CA HIS A 54 -3.74 19.89 5.01
C HIS A 54 -4.39 21.23 4.65
N ASP A 55 -5.65 21.18 4.22
CA ASP A 55 -6.46 22.37 3.92
C ASP A 55 -7.86 22.26 4.55
N GLY A 56 -8.10 23.03 5.60
CA GLY A 56 -9.40 23.10 6.26
C GLY A 56 -10.57 23.50 5.35
N LYS A 57 -10.28 24.09 4.17
CA LYS A 57 -11.28 24.47 3.16
C LYS A 57 -11.41 23.48 2.01
N ALA A 58 -10.62 22.38 2.01
CA ALA A 58 -10.65 21.37 0.96
C ALA A 58 -12.06 20.81 0.79
N ASP A 59 -12.51 20.74 -0.46
CA ASP A 59 -13.76 20.09 -0.84
C ASP A 59 -13.50 18.58 -1.04
N VAL A 60 -13.42 17.87 0.09
CA VAL A 60 -13.16 16.41 0.14
C VAL A 60 -14.19 15.64 -0.70
N LYS A 61 -15.45 16.09 -0.73
CA LYS A 61 -16.48 15.44 -1.53
C LYS A 61 -16.21 15.52 -3.03
N LYS A 62 -15.78 16.67 -3.49
CA LYS A 62 -15.41 16.86 -4.89
C LYS A 62 -14.19 16.02 -5.25
N THR A 63 -13.18 15.97 -4.39
CA THR A 63 -11.99 15.10 -4.58
C THR A 63 -12.38 13.63 -4.62
N GLU A 64 -13.22 13.17 -3.70
CA GLU A 64 -13.76 11.81 -3.65
C GLU A 64 -14.46 11.44 -4.96
N GLU A 65 -15.39 12.27 -5.44
CA GLU A 65 -16.09 12.02 -6.71
C GLU A 65 -15.12 12.01 -7.91
N THR A 66 -14.14 12.91 -7.92
CA THR A 66 -13.12 12.91 -8.97
C THR A 66 -12.34 11.58 -9.01
N PHE A 67 -11.84 11.13 -7.86
CA PHE A 67 -11.10 9.86 -7.78
C PHE A 67 -11.96 8.65 -8.10
N PHE A 68 -13.22 8.67 -7.66
CA PHE A 68 -14.18 7.63 -8.00
C PHE A 68 -14.39 7.52 -9.52
N HIS A 69 -14.64 8.64 -10.20
CA HIS A 69 -14.84 8.65 -11.65
C HIS A 69 -13.61 8.22 -12.42
N MET A 70 -12.41 8.68 -12.04
CA MET A 70 -11.15 8.24 -12.66
C MET A 70 -11.00 6.70 -12.63
N MET A 71 -11.36 6.06 -11.51
CA MET A 71 -11.31 4.60 -11.40
C MET A 71 -12.46 3.93 -12.16
N GLN A 72 -13.66 4.50 -12.11
CA GLN A 72 -14.85 3.97 -12.78
C GLN A 72 -14.69 3.97 -14.31
N GLU A 73 -14.08 5.01 -14.86
CA GLU A 73 -13.82 5.17 -16.29
C GLU A 73 -12.54 4.48 -16.75
N LEU A 74 -11.82 3.84 -15.82
CA LEU A 74 -10.55 3.15 -16.04
C LEU A 74 -9.44 4.07 -16.57
N GLU A 75 -9.52 5.36 -16.30
CA GLU A 75 -8.47 6.33 -16.64
C GLU A 75 -7.24 6.16 -15.73
N PHE A 76 -7.48 5.75 -14.46
CA PHE A 76 -6.45 5.49 -13.47
C PHE A 76 -6.88 4.40 -12.48
N LEU A 77 -5.96 3.51 -12.14
CA LEU A 77 -6.10 2.57 -11.03
C LEU A 77 -4.88 2.69 -10.11
N PRO A 78 -5.09 2.85 -8.79
CA PRO A 78 -3.99 2.84 -7.85
C PRO A 78 -3.36 1.44 -7.74
N ASN A 79 -2.23 1.36 -7.04
CA ASN A 79 -1.56 0.08 -6.80
C ASN A 79 -2.44 -0.92 -6.03
N SER A 80 -2.11 -2.21 -6.13
CA SER A 80 -2.86 -3.28 -5.47
C SER A 80 -3.03 -3.09 -3.95
N PRO A 81 -2.02 -2.70 -3.16
CA PRO A 81 -2.21 -2.44 -1.74
C PRO A 81 -3.25 -1.36 -1.46
N THR A 82 -3.30 -0.29 -2.22
CA THR A 82 -4.33 0.76 -2.07
C THR A 82 -5.72 0.21 -2.34
N LEU A 83 -5.91 -0.52 -3.44
CA LEU A 83 -7.20 -1.17 -3.74
C LEU A 83 -7.61 -2.17 -2.64
N MET A 84 -6.64 -2.88 -2.06
CA MET A 84 -6.91 -3.89 -1.02
C MET A 84 -7.19 -3.27 0.35
N ASN A 85 -6.47 -2.23 0.73
CA ASN A 85 -6.37 -1.81 2.13
C ASN A 85 -6.88 -0.40 2.43
N ALA A 86 -7.07 0.47 1.43
CA ALA A 86 -7.62 1.81 1.67
C ALA A 86 -9.01 1.71 2.32
N GLY A 87 -9.23 2.46 3.39
CA GLY A 87 -10.46 2.43 4.17
C GLY A 87 -10.70 1.14 4.97
N ARG A 88 -9.66 0.32 5.18
CA ARG A 88 -9.71 -0.91 5.98
C ARG A 88 -8.75 -0.82 7.19
N PRO A 89 -8.92 -1.65 8.23
CA PRO A 89 -8.11 -1.58 9.46
C PRO A 89 -6.60 -1.67 9.26
N LEU A 90 -6.13 -2.47 8.27
CA LEU A 90 -4.69 -2.58 7.98
C LEU A 90 -4.12 -1.27 7.45
N GLY A 91 -4.84 -0.55 6.56
CA GLY A 91 -4.48 0.78 6.08
C GLY A 91 -3.14 0.89 5.34
N GLN A 92 -2.48 -0.22 5.00
CA GLN A 92 -1.20 -0.20 4.28
C GLN A 92 -1.42 0.03 2.80
N LEU A 93 -0.95 1.17 2.29
CA LEU A 93 -1.17 1.60 0.90
C LEU A 93 0.05 1.40 0.01
N SER A 94 1.21 1.03 0.57
CA SER A 94 2.45 0.80 -0.16
C SER A 94 2.77 -0.69 -0.26
N ALA A 95 3.37 -1.09 -1.40
CA ALA A 95 3.83 -2.45 -1.65
C ALA A 95 5.30 -2.64 -1.28
N CYS A 96 6.11 -1.57 -1.37
CA CYS A 96 7.56 -1.63 -1.31
C CYS A 96 8.10 -0.60 -0.32
N PHE A 97 9.06 -1.04 0.50
CA PHE A 97 9.68 -0.24 1.54
C PHE A 97 11.18 -0.35 1.45
N VAL A 98 11.88 0.77 1.61
CA VAL A 98 13.34 0.78 1.72
C VAL A 98 13.69 1.01 3.18
N LEU A 99 14.45 0.07 3.77
CA LEU A 99 14.87 0.11 5.15
C LEU A 99 16.35 0.54 5.22
N PRO A 100 16.68 1.58 5.99
CA PRO A 100 18.07 1.93 6.25
C PRO A 100 18.71 0.86 7.15
N VAL A 101 19.98 0.55 6.88
CA VAL A 101 20.79 -0.32 7.73
C VAL A 101 22.00 0.52 8.19
N ALA A 102 22.02 0.91 9.46
CA ALA A 102 23.14 1.62 10.03
C ALA A 102 24.19 0.64 10.58
N ASP A 103 25.41 1.16 10.86
CA ASP A 103 26.58 0.36 11.18
C ASP A 103 26.66 0.03 12.69
N SER A 104 25.60 -0.58 13.22
CA SER A 104 25.55 -1.16 14.56
C SER A 104 24.79 -2.49 14.55
N MET A 105 25.08 -3.38 15.52
CA MET A 105 24.36 -4.64 15.67
C MET A 105 22.89 -4.40 15.95
N GLU A 106 22.57 -3.40 16.78
CA GLU A 106 21.23 -3.01 17.14
C GLU A 106 20.43 -2.60 15.90
N ASP A 107 20.98 -1.74 15.05
CA ASP A 107 20.31 -1.24 13.86
C ASP A 107 20.14 -2.34 12.79
N ILE A 108 21.13 -3.24 12.65
CA ILE A 108 21.05 -4.38 11.74
C ILE A 108 19.89 -5.28 12.13
N PHE A 109 19.78 -5.66 13.42
CA PHE A 109 18.70 -6.51 13.88
C PHE A 109 17.36 -5.79 13.91
N GLU A 110 17.32 -4.49 14.18
CA GLU A 110 16.08 -3.71 14.06
C GLU A 110 15.59 -3.68 12.59
N ALA A 111 16.49 -3.52 11.61
CA ALA A 111 16.12 -3.60 10.19
C ALA A 111 15.52 -4.99 9.82
N ILE A 112 16.07 -6.08 10.36
CA ILE A 112 15.53 -7.45 10.18
C ILE A 112 14.14 -7.56 10.79
N LYS A 113 13.94 -7.05 12.00
CA LYS A 113 12.64 -7.03 12.68
C LYS A 113 11.60 -6.25 11.86
N GLN A 114 11.94 -5.06 11.39
CA GLN A 114 11.05 -4.23 10.57
C GLN A 114 10.70 -4.95 9.25
N ALA A 115 11.68 -5.59 8.60
CA ALA A 115 11.42 -6.39 7.41
C ALA A 115 10.40 -7.50 7.68
N ALA A 116 10.54 -8.24 8.78
CA ALA A 116 9.60 -9.30 9.14
C ALA A 116 8.18 -8.77 9.36
N LEU A 117 8.01 -7.60 9.99
CA LEU A 117 6.71 -6.96 10.22
C LEU A 117 6.08 -6.50 8.91
N ILE A 118 6.87 -5.93 7.99
CA ILE A 118 6.42 -5.51 6.66
C ILE A 118 6.01 -6.74 5.83
N HIS A 119 6.82 -7.81 5.83
CA HIS A 119 6.48 -9.05 5.12
C HIS A 119 5.21 -9.69 5.65
N LYS A 120 4.98 -9.65 6.97
CA LYS A 120 3.73 -10.13 7.59
C LYS A 120 2.50 -9.43 7.02
N SER A 121 2.62 -8.14 6.66
CA SER A 121 1.52 -7.36 6.05
C SER A 121 1.47 -7.46 4.52
N GLY A 122 2.33 -8.29 3.90
CA GLY A 122 2.37 -8.49 2.45
C GLY A 122 3.22 -7.47 1.69
N GLY A 123 3.97 -6.60 2.37
CA GLY A 123 4.90 -5.66 1.75
C GLY A 123 6.23 -6.33 1.37
N GLY A 124 6.94 -5.76 0.38
CA GLY A 124 8.31 -6.10 0.03
C GLY A 124 9.30 -5.13 0.68
N THR A 125 10.53 -5.58 0.93
CA THR A 125 11.58 -4.73 1.50
C THR A 125 12.83 -4.72 0.64
N GLY A 126 13.47 -3.56 0.57
CA GLY A 126 14.81 -3.37 0.03
C GLY A 126 15.74 -2.76 1.08
N PHE A 127 17.03 -3.02 0.95
CA PHE A 127 18.05 -2.54 1.88
C PHE A 127 19.17 -1.86 1.13
N SER A 128 19.80 -0.87 1.78
CA SER A 128 21.06 -0.31 1.35
C SER A 128 22.12 -0.62 2.41
N PHE A 129 23.14 -1.34 2.00
CA PHE A 129 24.26 -1.72 2.88
C PHE A 129 25.45 -0.74 2.80
N SER A 130 25.33 0.35 2.03
CA SER A 130 26.41 1.31 1.80
C SER A 130 26.89 2.06 3.05
N ARG A 131 26.11 2.02 4.14
CA ARG A 131 26.47 2.62 5.44
C ARG A 131 27.25 1.68 6.35
N LEU A 132 27.29 0.39 6.04
CA LEU A 132 28.04 -0.59 6.82
C LEU A 132 29.54 -0.41 6.54
N ARG A 133 30.35 -0.59 7.56
CA ARG A 133 31.81 -0.53 7.43
C ARG A 133 32.33 -1.66 6.53
N PRO A 134 33.34 -1.39 5.68
CA PRO A 134 33.91 -2.41 4.82
C PRO A 134 34.72 -3.45 5.61
N GLN A 135 34.96 -4.60 4.98
CA GLN A 135 35.88 -5.62 5.50
C GLN A 135 37.25 -5.01 5.86
N GLY A 136 37.81 -5.44 6.98
CA GLY A 136 39.10 -4.94 7.48
C GLY A 136 39.03 -3.70 8.33
N SER A 137 37.87 -3.05 8.48
CA SER A 137 37.70 -1.90 9.38
C SER A 137 37.83 -2.31 10.85
N THR A 138 38.43 -1.47 11.68
CA THR A 138 38.52 -1.71 13.13
C THR A 138 37.15 -1.59 13.79
N VAL A 139 36.83 -2.53 14.66
CA VAL A 139 35.62 -2.51 15.51
C VAL A 139 36.01 -1.98 16.87
N ASN A 140 35.78 -0.68 17.14
CA ASN A 140 36.20 0.00 18.34
C ASN A 140 35.69 -0.61 19.65
N SER A 141 34.49 -1.18 19.64
CA SER A 141 33.86 -1.78 20.83
C SER A 141 34.51 -3.10 21.27
N THR A 142 35.13 -3.83 20.34
CA THR A 142 35.72 -5.16 20.63
C THR A 142 37.21 -5.25 20.35
N GLY A 143 37.81 -4.22 19.72
CA GLY A 143 39.19 -4.25 19.24
C GLY A 143 39.45 -5.22 18.09
N GLY A 144 38.37 -5.83 17.54
CA GLY A 144 38.44 -6.78 16.42
C GLY A 144 38.46 -6.09 15.06
N VAL A 145 38.32 -6.91 14.02
CA VAL A 145 38.29 -6.50 12.61
C VAL A 145 36.94 -6.93 11.99
N ALA A 146 36.29 -6.03 11.25
CA ALA A 146 35.01 -6.28 10.59
C ALA A 146 35.21 -7.25 9.44
N SER A 147 34.23 -8.17 9.30
CA SER A 147 34.15 -9.11 8.16
C SER A 147 33.60 -8.46 6.88
N GLY A 148 32.93 -7.30 7.02
CA GLY A 148 32.17 -6.63 5.96
C GLY A 148 30.73 -7.18 5.82
N PRO A 149 29.89 -6.54 4.98
CA PRO A 149 28.54 -7.03 4.67
C PRO A 149 28.58 -8.26 3.78
#